data_4d09fb35499d841050f044f85543325d
#
_entry.id   4d09fb35499d841050f044f85543325d
#
_cell.length_a   1.000
_cell.length_b   1.000
_cell.length_c   1.000
_cell.angle_alpha   90.00
_cell.angle_beta   90.00
_cell.angle_gamma   90.00
#
_symmetry.space_group_name_H-M   'P 1'
#
loop_
_entity.id
_entity.type
_entity.pdbx_description
1 polymer ?
#
loop_
_entity_poly.entity_id
_entity_poly.type
_entity_poly.pdbx_seq_one_letter_code
_entity_poly.pdbx_strand_id
1 'polypeptide(L)'
;QYTTTDGYLPLREFIADRYRARLGLPATPEEIQIVNGSQQCLDLVAKIFLDPGDAVGMERPGYLGAIEAFSLYEPEFCSVPLTDDGPDLDRFASLVREHAPKFFYGIPNSQNPSGMTYSDDTRRGVADILEGTDTVFYEDDAFGELFFDGRPRPPVKRYLPDRTVMSGSFSKIVAPGMRIGWIYAPAPILREFNVAKQAADLHSNFLCQAILHRYLATHDLDAHVARVSAVYGRHCRLICDLLDDLMPPGTTHTTPEGGMFMMVTLPEGVSSMEVFSEGVREGVAVLPGVPFYVGGGGEDTIRLNFSAAGEEDIGEGMRRLARVVRRLAA
;
A
#
# COMPACT_ATOMS: atom_id res chain seq x y z
N GLN A 1 20.85 15.35 21.57
CA GLN A 1 20.49 14.29 22.53
C GLN A 1 19.61 13.23 21.87
N TYR A 2 19.63 12.03 22.39
CA TYR A 2 18.66 10.99 22.02
C TYR A 2 17.24 11.40 22.41
N THR A 3 16.24 10.86 21.73
CA THR A 3 14.81 11.04 22.02
C THR A 3 14.16 9.71 22.42
N THR A 4 12.86 9.70 22.63
CA THR A 4 12.11 8.48 22.95
C THR A 4 11.94 7.61 21.72
N THR A 5 11.83 6.30 21.91
CA THR A 5 11.59 5.32 20.85
C THR A 5 10.25 5.54 20.15
N ASP A 6 9.23 6.00 20.91
CA ASP A 6 7.90 6.30 20.35
C ASP A 6 7.95 7.44 19.32
N GLY A 7 8.98 8.31 19.40
CA GLY A 7 9.15 9.45 18.53
C GLY A 7 8.64 10.78 19.12
N TYR A 8 8.79 11.83 18.35
CA TYR A 8 8.52 13.22 18.72
C TYR A 8 7.03 13.44 19.03
N LEU A 9 6.72 13.74 20.30
CA LEU A 9 5.34 13.85 20.78
C LEU A 9 4.46 14.80 19.94
N PRO A 10 4.90 16.02 19.59
CA PRO A 10 4.06 16.90 18.77
C PRO A 10 3.72 16.34 17.38
N LEU A 11 4.58 15.50 16.81
CA LEU A 11 4.27 14.82 15.54
C LEU A 11 3.25 13.68 15.75
N ARG A 12 3.34 12.94 16.85
CA ARG A 12 2.35 11.92 17.22
C ARG A 12 0.98 12.53 17.51
N GLU A 13 0.95 13.68 18.20
CA GLU A 13 -0.27 14.47 18.43
C GLU A 13 -0.91 14.90 17.11
N PHE A 14 -0.11 15.43 16.17
CA PHE A 14 -0.58 15.80 14.84
C PHE A 14 -1.23 14.61 14.09
N ILE A 15 -0.61 13.44 14.13
CA ILE A 15 -1.13 12.23 13.48
C ILE A 15 -2.43 11.78 14.13
N ALA A 16 -2.50 11.77 15.47
CA ALA A 16 -3.70 11.42 16.22
C ALA A 16 -4.86 12.39 15.92
N ASP A 17 -4.59 13.70 15.91
CA ASP A 17 -5.57 14.73 15.56
C ASP A 17 -6.11 14.52 14.14
N ARG A 18 -5.23 14.21 13.20
CA ARG A 18 -5.59 13.94 11.81
C ARG A 18 -6.50 12.72 11.67
N TYR A 19 -6.19 11.63 12.35
CA TYR A 19 -7.03 10.44 12.37
C TYR A 19 -8.41 10.70 12.99
N ARG A 20 -8.47 11.47 14.08
CA ARG A 20 -9.76 11.90 14.68
C ARG A 20 -10.57 12.75 13.72
N ALA A 21 -9.94 13.76 13.12
CA ALA A 21 -10.64 14.72 12.28
C ALA A 21 -11.10 14.14 10.94
N ARG A 22 -10.26 13.31 10.29
CA ARG A 22 -10.53 12.83 8.94
C ARG A 22 -11.23 11.47 8.88
N LEU A 23 -10.89 10.57 9.80
CA LEU A 23 -11.37 9.18 9.77
C LEU A 23 -12.33 8.86 10.93
N GLY A 24 -12.50 9.77 11.91
CA GLY A 24 -13.33 9.55 13.09
C GLY A 24 -12.80 8.42 13.98
N LEU A 25 -11.50 8.12 13.91
CA LEU A 25 -10.86 7.13 14.78
C LEU A 25 -10.53 7.78 16.13
N PRO A 26 -10.74 7.09 17.27
CA PRO A 26 -10.42 7.65 18.59
C PRO A 26 -8.93 7.57 18.93
N ALA A 27 -8.07 7.93 17.98
CA ALA A 27 -6.63 7.81 18.10
C ALA A 27 -6.05 8.74 19.18
N THR A 28 -5.12 8.22 19.98
CA THR A 28 -4.32 8.98 20.95
C THR A 28 -2.84 8.95 20.59
N PRO A 29 -2.05 9.94 21.03
CA PRO A 29 -0.60 9.93 20.74
C PRO A 29 0.13 8.71 21.33
N GLU A 30 -0.40 8.12 22.40
CA GLU A 30 0.15 6.94 23.09
C GLU A 30 -0.01 5.66 22.26
N GLU A 31 -0.93 5.65 21.30
CA GLU A 31 -1.17 4.53 20.37
C GLU A 31 -0.40 4.68 19.06
N ILE A 32 0.44 5.72 18.94
CA ILE A 32 1.21 6.03 17.74
C ILE A 32 2.70 5.97 18.01
N GLN A 33 3.43 5.24 17.17
CA GLN A 33 4.89 5.18 17.17
C GLN A 33 5.45 5.64 15.83
N ILE A 34 6.42 6.55 15.86
CA ILE A 34 7.13 7.00 14.64
C ILE A 34 8.19 5.98 14.24
N VAL A 35 8.26 5.71 12.93
CA VAL A 35 9.18 4.74 12.33
C VAL A 35 9.92 5.34 11.12
N ASN A 36 10.94 4.65 10.63
CA ASN A 36 11.73 5.07 9.47
C ASN A 36 11.04 4.72 8.13
N GLY A 37 9.86 5.31 7.91
CA GLY A 37 8.95 4.99 6.80
C GLY A 37 8.21 3.68 7.02
N SER A 38 7.14 3.43 6.22
CA SER A 38 6.31 2.23 6.37
C SER A 38 7.07 0.92 6.12
N GLN A 39 8.21 0.94 5.42
CA GLN A 39 9.03 -0.27 5.25
C GLN A 39 9.54 -0.81 6.61
N GLN A 40 9.87 0.06 7.57
CA GLN A 40 10.21 -0.40 8.91
C GLN A 40 9.02 -1.00 9.65
N CYS A 41 7.79 -0.55 9.35
CA CYS A 41 6.60 -1.17 9.93
C CYS A 41 6.49 -2.64 9.49
N LEU A 42 6.78 -2.93 8.22
CA LEU A 42 6.75 -4.29 7.67
C LEU A 42 7.80 -5.19 8.35
N ASP A 43 9.03 -4.71 8.51
CA ASP A 43 10.06 -5.46 9.23
C ASP A 43 9.68 -5.71 10.70
N LEU A 44 9.18 -4.67 11.39
CA LEU A 44 8.83 -4.80 12.80
C LEU A 44 7.63 -5.71 13.03
N VAL A 45 6.58 -5.67 12.17
CA VAL A 45 5.43 -6.58 12.32
C VAL A 45 5.85 -8.02 12.12
N ALA A 46 6.68 -8.30 11.11
CA ALA A 46 7.23 -9.64 10.93
C ALA A 46 8.05 -10.10 12.15
N LYS A 47 8.93 -9.24 12.65
CA LYS A 47 9.80 -9.52 13.82
C LYS A 47 9.03 -9.87 15.09
N ILE A 48 7.86 -9.26 15.33
CA ILE A 48 7.10 -9.49 16.57
C ILE A 48 6.05 -10.61 16.44
N PHE A 49 5.63 -10.97 15.23
CA PHE A 49 4.57 -11.95 15.02
C PHE A 49 5.05 -13.29 14.42
N LEU A 50 6.19 -13.33 13.73
CA LEU A 50 6.57 -14.47 12.93
C LEU A 50 7.76 -15.24 13.50
N ASP A 51 7.57 -16.54 13.61
CA ASP A 51 8.61 -17.55 13.63
C ASP A 51 8.63 -18.31 12.28
N PRO A 52 9.75 -18.95 11.89
CA PRO A 52 9.81 -19.74 10.66
C PRO A 52 8.69 -20.77 10.56
N GLY A 53 7.94 -20.75 9.44
CA GLY A 53 6.82 -21.65 9.21
C GLY A 53 5.46 -21.12 9.70
N ASP A 54 5.40 -19.98 10.38
CA ASP A 54 4.13 -19.33 10.71
C ASP A 54 3.42 -18.84 9.44
N ALA A 55 2.09 -18.97 9.41
CA ALA A 55 1.29 -18.51 8.27
C ALA A 55 1.11 -16.98 8.26
N VAL A 56 1.26 -16.39 7.07
CA VAL A 56 0.95 -14.99 6.77
C VAL A 56 -0.07 -14.92 5.65
N GLY A 57 -1.21 -14.28 5.93
CA GLY A 57 -2.20 -13.99 4.90
C GLY A 57 -1.87 -12.70 4.15
N MET A 58 -2.13 -12.64 2.84
CA MET A 58 -2.00 -11.42 2.05
C MET A 58 -2.86 -11.42 0.80
N GLU A 59 -3.04 -10.26 0.21
CA GLU A 59 -3.68 -10.08 -1.08
C GLU A 59 -2.88 -10.73 -2.23
N ARG A 60 -3.58 -11.07 -3.31
CA ARG A 60 -2.98 -11.54 -4.57
C ARG A 60 -3.57 -10.77 -5.75
N PRO A 61 -2.78 -9.94 -6.43
CA PRO A 61 -1.38 -9.60 -6.18
C PRO A 61 -1.16 -8.85 -4.86
N GLY A 62 0.01 -9.03 -4.24
CA GLY A 62 0.43 -8.38 -3.00
C GLY A 62 1.57 -7.39 -3.22
N TYR A 63 1.86 -6.56 -2.22
CA TYR A 63 2.94 -5.58 -2.30
C TYR A 63 4.32 -6.24 -2.20
N LEU A 64 5.17 -6.01 -3.22
CA LEU A 64 6.52 -6.57 -3.29
C LEU A 64 7.36 -6.27 -2.05
N GLY A 65 7.33 -5.02 -1.55
CA GLY A 65 8.11 -4.66 -0.37
C GLY A 65 7.66 -5.36 0.93
N ALA A 66 6.40 -5.79 1.01
CA ALA A 66 5.90 -6.62 2.10
C ALA A 66 6.35 -8.07 1.93
N ILE A 67 6.23 -8.62 0.71
CA ILE A 67 6.72 -9.96 0.38
C ILE A 67 8.21 -10.09 0.73
N GLU A 68 9.04 -9.13 0.31
CA GLU A 68 10.47 -9.12 0.60
C GLU A 68 10.76 -9.04 2.11
N ALA A 69 10.07 -8.12 2.82
CA ALA A 69 10.30 -7.95 4.27
C ALA A 69 9.90 -9.21 5.07
N PHE A 70 8.75 -9.79 4.73
CA PHE A 70 8.25 -10.99 5.45
C PHE A 70 9.05 -12.24 5.10
N SER A 71 9.53 -12.38 3.85
CA SER A 71 10.33 -13.53 3.42
C SER A 71 11.60 -13.74 4.26
N LEU A 72 12.14 -12.69 4.89
CA LEU A 72 13.30 -12.80 5.79
C LEU A 72 13.00 -13.62 7.05
N TYR A 73 11.74 -13.82 7.39
CA TYR A 73 11.28 -14.58 8.55
C TYR A 73 10.77 -15.98 8.17
N GLU A 74 10.95 -16.40 6.92
CA GLU A 74 10.59 -17.71 6.38
C GLU A 74 9.15 -18.16 6.69
N PRO A 75 8.11 -17.30 6.46
CA PRO A 75 6.73 -17.66 6.72
C PRO A 75 6.15 -18.57 5.63
N GLU A 76 5.05 -19.23 5.95
CA GLU A 76 4.15 -19.81 4.95
C GLU A 76 3.20 -18.72 4.45
N PHE A 77 3.34 -18.32 3.18
CA PHE A 77 2.45 -17.33 2.57
C PHE A 77 1.14 -17.96 2.10
N CYS A 78 0.03 -17.42 2.56
CA CYS A 78 -1.32 -17.74 2.14
C CYS A 78 -1.94 -16.52 1.46
N SER A 79 -2.41 -16.63 0.21
CA SER A 79 -2.89 -15.48 -0.53
C SER A 79 -4.37 -15.58 -0.92
N VAL A 80 -5.05 -14.42 -0.93
CA VAL A 80 -6.43 -14.26 -1.35
C VAL A 80 -6.50 -13.43 -2.62
N PRO A 81 -7.18 -13.89 -3.69
CA PRO A 81 -7.34 -13.10 -4.90
C PRO A 81 -8.16 -11.83 -4.61
N LEU A 82 -7.81 -10.76 -5.32
CA LEU A 82 -8.59 -9.54 -5.33
C LEU A 82 -9.73 -9.64 -6.36
N THR A 83 -10.88 -9.12 -5.96
CA THR A 83 -12.02 -8.81 -6.83
C THR A 83 -12.04 -7.29 -7.10
N ASP A 84 -13.07 -6.78 -7.79
CA ASP A 84 -13.23 -5.34 -8.02
C ASP A 84 -13.47 -4.53 -6.74
N ASP A 85 -13.89 -5.19 -5.65
CA ASP A 85 -14.26 -4.55 -4.37
C ASP A 85 -13.28 -4.84 -3.22
N GLY A 86 -12.18 -5.54 -3.47
CA GLY A 86 -11.20 -5.97 -2.46
C GLY A 86 -10.98 -7.49 -2.45
N PRO A 87 -10.50 -8.11 -1.37
CA PRO A 87 -10.30 -9.55 -1.31
C PRO A 87 -11.61 -10.31 -1.44
N ASP A 88 -11.57 -11.46 -2.14
CA ASP A 88 -12.67 -12.43 -2.16
C ASP A 88 -12.94 -12.90 -0.71
N LEU A 89 -14.08 -12.50 -0.15
CA LEU A 89 -14.41 -12.75 1.26
C LEU A 89 -14.61 -14.24 1.58
N ASP A 90 -15.10 -15.04 0.64
CA ASP A 90 -15.27 -16.49 0.83
C ASP A 90 -13.90 -17.17 0.91
N ARG A 91 -13.00 -16.79 0.03
CA ARG A 91 -11.59 -17.27 0.07
C ARG A 91 -10.85 -16.76 1.29
N PHE A 92 -11.09 -15.52 1.69
CA PHE A 92 -10.51 -14.93 2.89
C PHE A 92 -10.97 -15.69 4.15
N ALA A 93 -12.27 -15.97 4.30
CA ALA A 93 -12.80 -16.75 5.42
C ALA A 93 -12.24 -18.18 5.45
N SER A 94 -12.09 -18.81 4.28
CA SER A 94 -11.47 -20.14 4.18
C SER A 94 -10.01 -20.12 4.60
N LEU A 95 -9.21 -19.13 4.11
CA LEU A 95 -7.82 -18.97 4.48
C LEU A 95 -7.65 -18.80 6.00
N VAL A 96 -8.43 -17.90 6.61
CA VAL A 96 -8.35 -17.66 8.06
C VAL A 96 -8.67 -18.92 8.87
N ARG A 97 -9.69 -19.68 8.45
CA ARG A 97 -10.10 -20.92 9.13
C ARG A 97 -9.08 -22.05 8.98
N GLU A 98 -8.47 -22.19 7.79
CA GLU A 98 -7.59 -23.31 7.44
C GLU A 98 -6.16 -23.12 7.89
N HIS A 99 -5.66 -21.88 7.82
CA HIS A 99 -4.25 -21.58 8.09
C HIS A 99 -4.04 -20.78 9.39
N ALA A 100 -5.08 -20.16 9.96
CA ALA A 100 -5.00 -19.33 11.16
C ALA A 100 -3.76 -18.38 11.15
N PRO A 101 -3.61 -17.52 10.14
CA PRO A 101 -2.40 -16.73 9.97
C PRO A 101 -2.19 -15.79 11.17
N LYS A 102 -0.92 -15.54 11.53
CA LYS A 102 -0.56 -14.60 12.60
C LYS A 102 -1.11 -13.21 12.30
N PHE A 103 -1.01 -12.79 11.04
CA PHE A 103 -1.65 -11.58 10.55
C PHE A 103 -2.04 -11.74 9.08
N PHE A 104 -3.01 -10.93 8.66
CA PHE A 104 -3.31 -10.71 7.25
C PHE A 104 -2.86 -9.30 6.86
N TYR A 105 -2.00 -9.20 5.86
CA TYR A 105 -1.52 -7.95 5.29
C TYR A 105 -2.43 -7.50 4.15
N GLY A 106 -3.03 -6.33 4.29
CA GLY A 106 -3.90 -5.74 3.28
C GLY A 106 -3.64 -4.26 3.05
N ILE A 107 -3.93 -3.79 1.83
CA ILE A 107 -3.85 -2.39 1.42
C ILE A 107 -5.25 -1.94 0.97
N PRO A 108 -6.16 -1.59 1.90
CA PRO A 108 -7.54 -1.27 1.54
C PRO A 108 -7.72 -0.01 0.70
N ASN A 109 -6.73 0.87 0.65
CA ASN A 109 -6.77 2.14 -0.06
C ASN A 109 -5.75 2.18 -1.19
N SER A 110 -6.24 2.21 -2.45
CA SER A 110 -5.38 2.33 -3.65
C SER A 110 -4.24 1.30 -3.65
N GLN A 111 -4.61 0.04 -3.56
CA GLN A 111 -3.72 -1.12 -3.40
C GLN A 111 -2.53 -1.09 -4.36
N ASN A 112 -1.39 -1.47 -3.89
CA ASN A 112 -0.19 -1.65 -4.70
C ASN A 112 0.08 -3.15 -4.90
N PRO A 113 -0.03 -3.68 -6.15
CA PRO A 113 0.12 -2.96 -7.43
C PRO A 113 -1.19 -2.56 -8.15
N SER A 114 -2.35 -3.06 -7.74
CA SER A 114 -3.58 -3.03 -8.53
C SER A 114 -4.23 -1.64 -8.64
N GLY A 115 -4.01 -0.74 -7.69
CA GLY A 115 -4.72 0.53 -7.59
C GLY A 115 -6.15 0.42 -7.04
N MET A 116 -6.61 -0.79 -6.73
CA MET A 116 -7.97 -1.04 -6.24
C MET A 116 -8.19 -0.50 -4.83
N THR A 117 -9.43 -0.20 -4.52
CA THR A 117 -9.85 0.26 -3.19
C THR A 117 -10.97 -0.64 -2.69
N TYR A 118 -10.87 -1.13 -1.45
CA TYR A 118 -11.91 -1.95 -0.85
C TYR A 118 -13.21 -1.14 -0.71
N SER A 119 -14.33 -1.77 -1.05
CA SER A 119 -15.65 -1.25 -0.70
C SER A 119 -15.85 -1.21 0.82
N ASP A 120 -16.82 -0.42 1.31
CA ASP A 120 -17.13 -0.36 2.73
C ASP A 120 -17.66 -1.71 3.24
N ASP A 121 -18.44 -2.40 2.42
CA ASP A 121 -18.96 -3.74 2.73
C ASP A 121 -17.82 -4.77 2.85
N THR A 122 -16.83 -4.72 1.97
CA THR A 122 -15.66 -5.59 2.06
C THR A 122 -14.84 -5.31 3.34
N ARG A 123 -14.67 -4.03 3.73
CA ARG A 123 -13.97 -3.68 4.98
C ARG A 123 -14.69 -4.24 6.21
N ARG A 124 -16.02 -4.18 6.24
CA ARG A 124 -16.85 -4.79 7.29
C ARG A 124 -16.74 -6.30 7.25
N GLY A 125 -16.87 -6.92 6.08
CA GLY A 125 -16.75 -8.36 5.91
C GLY A 125 -15.40 -8.91 6.38
N VAL A 126 -14.30 -8.22 6.09
CA VAL A 126 -12.96 -8.56 6.62
C VAL A 126 -12.96 -8.50 8.15
N ALA A 127 -13.51 -7.44 8.74
CA ALA A 127 -13.59 -7.29 10.18
C ALA A 127 -14.45 -8.39 10.82
N ASP A 128 -15.63 -8.67 10.25
CA ASP A 128 -16.56 -9.70 10.74
C ASP A 128 -15.93 -11.11 10.70
N ILE A 129 -15.18 -11.42 9.63
CA ILE A 129 -14.48 -12.71 9.50
C ILE A 129 -13.37 -12.85 10.55
N LEU A 130 -12.67 -11.77 10.85
CA LEU A 130 -11.58 -11.77 11.84
C LEU A 130 -12.07 -11.66 13.27
N GLU A 131 -13.32 -11.23 13.51
CA GLU A 131 -13.90 -11.17 14.85
C GLU A 131 -13.91 -12.56 15.49
N GLY A 132 -13.40 -12.66 16.72
CA GLY A 132 -13.30 -13.94 17.42
C GLY A 132 -12.13 -14.83 17.03
N THR A 133 -11.27 -14.41 16.09
CA THR A 133 -10.01 -15.11 15.74
C THR A 133 -8.80 -14.44 16.41
N ASP A 134 -7.62 -15.07 16.35
CA ASP A 134 -6.37 -14.49 16.84
C ASP A 134 -5.58 -13.76 15.72
N THR A 135 -6.05 -13.82 14.48
CA THR A 135 -5.42 -13.17 13.34
C THR A 135 -5.50 -11.64 13.47
N VAL A 136 -4.36 -10.98 13.36
CA VAL A 136 -4.29 -9.50 13.31
C VAL A 136 -4.47 -9.03 11.87
N PHE A 137 -5.23 -7.96 11.65
CA PHE A 137 -5.25 -7.29 10.36
C PHE A 137 -4.15 -6.21 10.33
N TYR A 138 -3.19 -6.36 9.42
CA TYR A 138 -2.21 -5.29 9.16
C TYR A 138 -2.70 -4.44 7.99
N GLU A 139 -3.15 -3.24 8.30
CA GLU A 139 -3.64 -2.27 7.33
C GLU A 139 -2.52 -1.32 6.90
N ASP A 140 -1.99 -1.49 5.69
CA ASP A 140 -1.02 -0.56 5.11
C ASP A 140 -1.74 0.58 4.40
N ASP A 141 -1.70 1.77 4.99
CA ASP A 141 -2.41 2.96 4.51
C ASP A 141 -1.45 4.05 3.98
N ALA A 142 -0.51 3.65 3.14
CA ALA A 142 0.43 4.60 2.53
C ALA A 142 -0.23 5.59 1.55
N PHE A 143 -1.43 5.28 1.04
CA PHE A 143 -2.13 6.02 -0.01
C PHE A 143 -3.49 6.59 0.39
N GLY A 144 -3.98 6.34 1.60
CA GLY A 144 -5.33 6.68 2.04
C GLY A 144 -5.70 8.16 2.02
N GLU A 145 -4.72 9.03 1.83
CA GLU A 145 -4.95 10.46 1.63
C GLU A 145 -5.01 10.91 0.16
N LEU A 146 -4.63 10.02 -0.79
CA LEU A 146 -4.47 10.37 -2.21
C LEU A 146 -5.68 9.98 -3.07
N PHE A 147 -6.89 10.06 -2.53
CA PHE A 147 -8.11 9.90 -3.33
C PHE A 147 -8.37 11.09 -4.24
N PHE A 148 -8.77 10.83 -5.49
CA PHE A 148 -9.00 11.89 -6.49
C PHE A 148 -10.23 12.75 -6.18
N ASP A 149 -11.21 12.21 -5.46
CA ASP A 149 -12.39 12.93 -4.98
C ASP A 149 -12.16 13.67 -3.65
N GLY A 150 -10.98 13.53 -3.05
CA GLY A 150 -10.61 14.14 -1.78
C GLY A 150 -11.31 13.56 -0.54
N ARG A 151 -12.11 12.50 -0.68
CA ARG A 151 -12.88 11.90 0.40
C ARG A 151 -12.13 10.74 1.02
N PRO A 152 -11.85 10.76 2.34
CA PRO A 152 -11.24 9.62 3.01
C PRO A 152 -12.20 8.42 3.03
N ARG A 153 -11.65 7.22 2.98
CA ARG A 153 -12.40 5.97 3.14
C ARG A 153 -12.22 5.46 4.58
N PRO A 154 -13.26 4.89 5.21
CA PRO A 154 -13.14 4.36 6.56
C PRO A 154 -12.17 3.18 6.57
N PRO A 155 -11.15 3.16 7.46
CA PRO A 155 -10.21 2.04 7.53
C PRO A 155 -10.88 0.80 8.15
N VAL A 156 -10.31 -0.39 7.90
CA VAL A 156 -10.72 -1.64 8.57
C VAL A 156 -10.58 -1.51 10.07
N LYS A 157 -9.57 -0.77 10.55
CA LYS A 157 -9.38 -0.46 11.97
C LYS A 157 -10.61 0.15 12.64
N ARG A 158 -11.48 0.83 11.91
CA ARG A 158 -12.74 1.37 12.45
C ARG A 158 -13.70 0.26 12.90
N TYR A 159 -13.68 -0.88 12.22
CA TYR A 159 -14.55 -2.02 12.45
C TYR A 159 -13.90 -3.10 13.32
N LEU A 160 -12.57 -3.16 13.33
CA LEU A 160 -11.78 -4.12 14.11
C LEU A 160 -10.68 -3.38 14.92
N PRO A 161 -11.04 -2.49 15.88
CA PRO A 161 -10.07 -1.58 16.52
C PRO A 161 -8.98 -2.30 17.32
N ASP A 162 -9.33 -3.40 18.01
CA ASP A 162 -8.44 -4.08 18.96
C ASP A 162 -7.48 -5.07 18.28
N ARG A 163 -7.68 -5.37 17.00
CA ARG A 163 -6.89 -6.35 16.24
C ARG A 163 -6.34 -5.80 14.94
N THR A 164 -6.44 -4.50 14.70
CA THR A 164 -5.84 -3.88 13.53
C THR A 164 -4.61 -3.08 13.91
N VAL A 165 -3.49 -3.42 13.28
CA VAL A 165 -2.29 -2.58 13.21
C VAL A 165 -2.37 -1.79 11.92
N MET A 166 -2.38 -0.47 12.01
CA MET A 166 -2.43 0.41 10.84
C MET A 166 -1.09 1.13 10.68
N SER A 167 -0.52 1.11 9.49
CA SER A 167 0.67 1.89 9.15
C SER A 167 0.34 3.06 8.24
N GLY A 168 1.10 4.14 8.38
CA GLY A 168 1.00 5.31 7.53
C GLY A 168 2.37 5.88 7.19
N SER A 169 2.42 6.76 6.19
CA SER A 169 3.68 7.32 5.72
C SER A 169 3.53 8.74 5.19
N PHE A 170 4.47 9.62 5.54
CA PHE A 170 4.60 10.94 4.91
C PHE A 170 5.29 10.89 3.54
N SER A 171 5.79 9.74 3.12
CA SER A 171 6.54 9.58 1.87
C SER A 171 5.75 9.99 0.63
N LYS A 172 4.43 9.81 0.64
CA LYS A 172 3.57 10.05 -0.53
C LYS A 172 2.85 11.40 -0.49
N ILE A 173 2.75 11.98 0.70
CA ILE A 173 2.01 13.23 0.94
C ILE A 173 2.91 14.41 1.33
N VAL A 174 4.20 14.19 1.64
CA VAL A 174 5.17 15.26 1.91
C VAL A 174 6.48 15.00 1.18
N ALA A 175 7.32 14.07 1.66
CA ALA A 175 8.64 13.84 1.08
C ALA A 175 9.18 12.43 1.40
N PRO A 176 9.43 11.58 0.39
CA PRO A 176 9.90 10.21 0.61
C PRO A 176 11.31 10.14 1.23
N GLY A 177 12.17 11.12 0.94
CA GLY A 177 13.55 11.15 1.43
C GLY A 177 13.68 11.43 2.95
N MET A 178 12.65 11.93 3.62
CA MET A 178 12.66 12.14 5.07
C MET A 178 12.61 10.84 5.87
N ARG A 179 12.12 9.76 5.26
CA ARG A 179 11.98 8.44 5.88
C ARG A 179 11.17 8.47 7.18
N ILE A 180 10.01 9.15 7.17
CA ILE A 180 9.09 9.20 8.32
C ILE A 180 7.78 8.50 7.96
N GLY A 181 7.42 7.51 8.78
CA GLY A 181 6.14 6.82 8.83
C GLY A 181 5.73 6.61 10.28
N TRP A 182 4.62 5.93 10.48
CA TRP A 182 4.13 5.62 11.83
C TRP A 182 3.33 4.31 11.84
N ILE A 183 3.24 3.74 13.05
CA ILE A 183 2.34 2.66 13.39
C ILE A 183 1.25 3.23 14.31
N TYR A 184 0.00 2.87 14.06
CA TYR A 184 -1.12 3.07 14.96
C TYR A 184 -1.69 1.71 15.33
N ALA A 185 -1.54 1.32 16.59
CA ALA A 185 -1.93 0.00 17.08
C ALA A 185 -2.47 0.06 18.51
N PRO A 186 -3.24 -0.96 18.94
CA PRO A 186 -3.64 -1.10 20.34
C PRO A 186 -2.41 -1.16 21.26
N ALA A 187 -2.54 -0.60 22.47
CA ALA A 187 -1.43 -0.46 23.40
C ALA A 187 -0.67 -1.77 23.72
N PRO A 188 -1.33 -2.95 23.84
CA PRO A 188 -0.58 -4.20 24.04
C PRO A 188 0.37 -4.53 22.87
N ILE A 189 -0.11 -4.37 21.63
CA ILE A 189 0.67 -4.64 20.42
C ILE A 189 1.76 -3.58 20.24
N LEU A 190 1.43 -2.30 20.47
CA LEU A 190 2.39 -1.20 20.32
C LEU A 190 3.58 -1.33 21.27
N ARG A 191 3.40 -1.91 22.47
CA ARG A 191 4.51 -2.19 23.39
C ARG A 191 5.54 -3.14 22.78
N GLU A 192 5.11 -4.18 22.07
CA GLU A 192 6.01 -5.13 21.40
C GLU A 192 6.76 -4.43 20.25
N PHE A 193 6.06 -3.60 19.46
CA PHE A 193 6.72 -2.75 18.46
C PHE A 193 7.79 -1.84 19.08
N ASN A 194 7.51 -1.26 20.25
CA ASN A 194 8.45 -0.39 20.94
C ASN A 194 9.73 -1.14 21.34
N VAL A 195 9.58 -2.35 21.93
CA VAL A 195 10.71 -3.20 22.30
C VAL A 195 11.53 -3.60 21.06
N ALA A 196 10.86 -4.06 20.00
CA ALA A 196 11.53 -4.45 18.76
C ALA A 196 12.26 -3.27 18.09
N LYS A 197 11.65 -2.07 18.11
CA LYS A 197 12.26 -0.86 17.56
C LYS A 197 13.45 -0.37 18.37
N GLN A 198 13.42 -0.47 19.71
CA GLN A 198 14.58 -0.16 20.55
C GLN A 198 15.81 -0.99 20.14
N ALA A 199 15.58 -2.27 19.87
CA ALA A 199 16.66 -3.17 19.44
C ALA A 199 17.12 -2.88 17.98
N ALA A 200 16.23 -2.34 17.12
CA ALA A 200 16.53 -2.10 15.71
C ALA A 200 17.32 -0.78 15.49
N ASP A 201 16.88 0.32 16.09
CA ASP A 201 17.42 1.65 15.78
C ASP A 201 17.34 2.67 16.94
N LEU A 202 16.92 2.27 18.12
CA LEU A 202 16.62 3.11 19.30
C LEU A 202 15.44 4.08 19.04
N HIS A 203 15.53 4.93 18.02
CA HIS A 203 14.49 5.88 17.60
C HIS A 203 14.72 6.35 16.16
N SER A 204 13.67 6.78 15.50
CA SER A 204 13.75 7.41 14.17
C SER A 204 14.45 8.78 14.26
N ASN A 205 15.01 9.24 13.12
CA ASN A 205 15.75 10.48 13.02
C ASN A 205 14.94 11.67 13.57
N PHE A 206 15.38 12.22 14.71
CA PHE A 206 14.67 13.31 15.42
C PHE A 206 14.63 14.60 14.59
N LEU A 207 15.73 14.94 13.91
CA LEU A 207 15.79 16.17 13.10
C LEU A 207 14.73 16.15 11.99
N CYS A 208 14.59 15.02 11.29
CA CYS A 208 13.55 14.85 10.27
C CYS A 208 12.15 14.97 10.85
N GLN A 209 11.90 14.41 12.04
CA GLN A 209 10.60 14.52 12.73
C GLN A 209 10.30 15.98 13.10
N ALA A 210 11.27 16.71 13.63
CA ALA A 210 11.09 18.12 14.02
C ALA A 210 10.88 19.04 12.81
N ILE A 211 11.63 18.83 11.71
CA ILE A 211 11.45 19.58 10.45
C ILE A 211 10.06 19.30 9.88
N LEU A 212 9.66 18.02 9.83
CA LEU A 212 8.36 17.62 9.33
C LEU A 212 7.23 18.24 10.17
N HIS A 213 7.29 18.14 11.49
CA HIS A 213 6.29 18.77 12.36
C HIS A 213 6.23 20.29 12.14
N ARG A 214 7.39 20.96 12.01
CA ARG A 214 7.42 22.41 11.71
C ARG A 214 6.75 22.73 10.38
N TYR A 215 6.99 21.93 9.34
CA TYR A 215 6.32 22.07 8.06
C TYR A 215 4.79 21.92 8.20
N LEU A 216 4.33 20.85 8.86
CA LEU A 216 2.93 20.56 9.09
C LEU A 216 2.20 21.64 9.92
N ALA A 217 2.91 22.25 10.86
CA ALA A 217 2.37 23.35 11.69
C ALA A 217 2.28 24.71 10.97
N THR A 218 2.97 24.88 9.83
CA THR A 218 3.07 26.17 9.12
C THR A 218 2.53 26.16 7.71
N HIS A 219 2.20 24.99 7.17
CA HIS A 219 1.69 24.81 5.81
C HIS A 219 0.39 24.01 5.83
N ASP A 220 -0.48 24.32 4.87
CA ASP A 220 -1.74 23.60 4.68
C ASP A 220 -1.48 22.28 3.93
N LEU A 221 -1.39 21.17 4.68
CA LEU A 221 -1.21 19.84 4.12
C LEU A 221 -2.40 19.42 3.26
N ASP A 222 -3.63 19.77 3.64
CA ASP A 222 -4.83 19.37 2.91
C ASP A 222 -4.88 20.04 1.53
N ALA A 223 -4.53 21.32 1.45
CA ALA A 223 -4.41 22.03 0.18
C ALA A 223 -3.27 21.43 -0.70
N HIS A 224 -2.17 20.99 -0.09
CA HIS A 224 -1.10 20.33 -0.83
C HIS A 224 -1.55 18.97 -1.38
N VAL A 225 -2.13 18.12 -0.54
CA VAL A 225 -2.66 16.79 -0.93
C VAL A 225 -3.71 16.92 -2.02
N ALA A 226 -4.64 17.88 -1.91
CA ALA A 226 -5.66 18.11 -2.93
C ALA A 226 -5.05 18.46 -4.32
N ARG A 227 -3.99 19.30 -4.35
CA ARG A 227 -3.27 19.60 -5.61
C ARG A 227 -2.61 18.36 -6.20
N VAL A 228 -1.93 17.54 -5.37
CA VAL A 228 -1.27 16.30 -5.81
C VAL A 228 -2.29 15.31 -6.33
N SER A 229 -3.38 15.06 -5.60
CA SER A 229 -4.45 14.14 -5.99
C SER A 229 -5.13 14.57 -7.29
N ALA A 230 -5.33 15.89 -7.50
CA ALA A 230 -5.89 16.40 -8.75
C ALA A 230 -4.98 16.16 -9.96
N VAL A 231 -3.65 16.28 -9.79
CA VAL A 231 -2.67 15.96 -10.86
C VAL A 231 -2.70 14.46 -11.15
N TYR A 232 -2.61 13.61 -10.12
CA TYR A 232 -2.61 12.17 -10.28
C TYR A 232 -3.91 11.66 -10.90
N GLY A 233 -5.06 12.24 -10.52
CA GLY A 233 -6.35 11.90 -11.13
C GLY A 233 -6.44 12.25 -12.63
N ARG A 234 -5.82 13.36 -13.08
CA ARG A 234 -5.73 13.67 -14.51
C ARG A 234 -4.82 12.69 -15.26
N HIS A 235 -3.65 12.37 -14.69
CA HIS A 235 -2.71 11.42 -15.30
C HIS A 235 -3.29 10.01 -15.35
N CYS A 236 -4.00 9.57 -14.31
CA CYS A 236 -4.68 8.27 -14.28
C CYS A 236 -5.71 8.17 -15.41
N ARG A 237 -6.60 9.17 -15.54
CA ARG A 237 -7.59 9.21 -16.64
C ARG A 237 -6.92 9.19 -18.01
N LEU A 238 -5.89 10.01 -18.21
CA LEU A 238 -5.15 10.05 -19.48
C LEU A 238 -4.58 8.67 -19.84
N ILE A 239 -4.01 7.95 -18.85
CA ILE A 239 -3.47 6.59 -19.11
C ILE A 239 -4.61 5.62 -19.41
N CYS A 240 -5.74 5.65 -18.69
CA CYS A 240 -6.90 4.81 -18.99
C CYS A 240 -7.39 5.03 -20.42
N ASP A 241 -7.62 6.29 -20.82
CA ASP A 241 -8.08 6.64 -22.17
C ASP A 241 -7.09 6.13 -23.25
N LEU A 242 -5.78 6.29 -23.00
CA LEU A 242 -4.75 5.80 -23.91
C LEU A 242 -4.60 4.27 -23.95
N LEU A 243 -4.90 3.58 -22.84
CA LEU A 243 -4.97 2.11 -22.81
C LEU A 243 -6.12 1.63 -23.68
N ASP A 244 -7.32 2.22 -23.49
CA ASP A 244 -8.51 1.86 -24.28
C ASP A 244 -8.32 2.12 -25.79
N ASP A 245 -7.69 3.24 -26.14
CA ASP A 245 -7.49 3.64 -27.54
C ASP A 245 -6.36 2.89 -28.24
N LEU A 246 -5.27 2.61 -27.53
CA LEU A 246 -4.00 2.18 -28.18
C LEU A 246 -3.67 0.71 -27.99
N MET A 247 -4.19 0.02 -26.96
CA MET A 247 -3.80 -1.36 -26.73
C MET A 247 -4.52 -2.34 -27.66
N PRO A 248 -3.91 -3.50 -27.95
CA PRO A 248 -4.57 -4.54 -28.75
C PRO A 248 -5.73 -5.17 -27.99
N PRO A 249 -6.71 -5.81 -28.71
CA PRO A 249 -7.78 -6.55 -28.10
C PRO A 249 -7.27 -7.61 -27.09
N GLY A 250 -8.02 -7.81 -26.01
CA GLY A 250 -7.65 -8.72 -24.93
C GLY A 250 -6.83 -8.04 -23.81
N THR A 251 -6.43 -6.76 -23.98
CA THR A 251 -5.87 -5.98 -22.88
C THR A 251 -6.99 -5.47 -21.96
N THR A 252 -6.79 -5.57 -20.65
CA THR A 252 -7.67 -4.97 -19.64
C THR A 252 -6.85 -4.22 -18.60
N HIS A 253 -7.47 -3.33 -17.84
CA HIS A 253 -6.78 -2.58 -16.79
C HIS A 253 -7.71 -2.24 -15.62
N THR A 254 -7.12 -2.00 -14.46
CA THR A 254 -7.85 -1.45 -13.31
C THR A 254 -8.10 0.06 -13.50
N THR A 255 -9.14 0.57 -12.83
CA THR A 255 -9.48 2.01 -12.84
C THR A 255 -9.38 2.56 -11.41
N PRO A 256 -8.20 3.04 -10.99
CA PRO A 256 -7.99 3.54 -9.63
C PRO A 256 -8.81 4.79 -9.30
N GLU A 257 -9.25 4.87 -8.04
CA GLU A 257 -9.90 6.08 -7.48
C GLU A 257 -8.90 6.99 -6.75
N GLY A 258 -7.64 6.55 -6.63
CA GLY A 258 -6.59 7.26 -5.90
C GLY A 258 -5.22 6.62 -6.08
N GLY A 259 -4.27 6.96 -5.23
CA GLY A 259 -2.94 6.37 -5.23
C GLY A 259 -2.06 6.80 -6.39
N MET A 260 -1.23 5.87 -6.87
CA MET A 260 -0.15 6.16 -7.82
C MET A 260 0.01 5.08 -8.89
N PHE A 261 -0.70 3.95 -8.78
CA PHE A 261 -0.49 2.74 -9.58
C PHE A 261 -1.77 2.21 -10.19
N MET A 262 -1.63 1.53 -11.30
CA MET A 262 -2.67 0.69 -11.91
C MET A 262 -2.04 -0.58 -12.46
N MET A 263 -2.84 -1.61 -12.57
CA MET A 263 -2.48 -2.89 -13.16
C MET A 263 -3.10 -3.01 -14.55
N VAL A 264 -2.32 -3.51 -15.49
CA VAL A 264 -2.78 -3.84 -16.83
C VAL A 264 -2.57 -5.34 -17.05
N THR A 265 -3.61 -6.03 -17.49
CA THR A 265 -3.52 -7.42 -17.97
C THR A 265 -3.29 -7.40 -19.48
N LEU A 266 -2.25 -8.07 -19.92
CA LEU A 266 -1.83 -8.16 -21.31
C LEU A 266 -2.68 -9.18 -22.07
N PRO A 267 -2.73 -9.12 -23.40
CA PRO A 267 -3.38 -10.16 -24.21
C PRO A 267 -2.79 -11.55 -23.94
N GLU A 268 -3.60 -12.58 -24.16
CA GLU A 268 -3.17 -13.98 -24.00
C GLU A 268 -1.88 -14.27 -24.77
N GLY A 269 -0.92 -14.91 -24.12
CA GLY A 269 0.38 -15.28 -24.70
C GLY A 269 1.45 -14.17 -24.67
N VAL A 270 1.12 -12.94 -24.23
CA VAL A 270 2.10 -11.85 -24.10
C VAL A 270 2.73 -11.86 -22.71
N SER A 271 4.05 -12.04 -22.66
CA SER A 271 4.81 -12.06 -21.40
C SER A 271 5.15 -10.65 -20.89
N SER A 272 4.82 -10.38 -19.63
CA SER A 272 5.19 -9.12 -18.95
C SER A 272 6.70 -8.87 -18.92
N MET A 273 7.52 -9.93 -18.84
CA MET A 273 8.98 -9.84 -18.87
C MET A 273 9.49 -9.45 -20.25
N GLU A 274 8.86 -9.96 -21.32
CA GLU A 274 9.20 -9.55 -22.69
C GLU A 274 8.77 -8.11 -22.95
N VAL A 275 7.57 -7.71 -22.49
CA VAL A 275 7.11 -6.31 -22.55
C VAL A 275 8.08 -5.38 -21.82
N PHE A 276 8.57 -5.76 -20.65
CA PHE A 276 9.60 -4.99 -19.93
C PHE A 276 10.89 -4.88 -20.74
N SER A 277 11.42 -6.00 -21.22
CA SER A 277 12.71 -6.03 -21.94
C SER A 277 12.69 -5.24 -23.24
N GLU A 278 11.63 -5.41 -24.04
CA GLU A 278 11.44 -4.68 -25.29
C GLU A 278 11.05 -3.20 -25.03
N GLY A 279 10.26 -2.94 -23.98
CA GLY A 279 9.90 -1.59 -23.59
C GLY A 279 11.11 -0.74 -23.22
N VAL A 280 12.05 -1.29 -22.46
CA VAL A 280 13.32 -0.58 -22.15
C VAL A 280 14.10 -0.21 -23.40
N ARG A 281 14.16 -1.07 -24.42
CA ARG A 281 14.78 -0.79 -25.70
C ARG A 281 14.09 0.34 -26.47
N GLU A 282 12.78 0.45 -26.32
CA GLU A 282 11.96 1.52 -26.91
C GLU A 282 11.91 2.79 -26.03
N GLY A 283 12.60 2.82 -24.88
CA GLY A 283 12.64 3.96 -23.95
C GLY A 283 11.38 4.12 -23.13
N VAL A 284 10.65 3.02 -22.84
CA VAL A 284 9.55 2.96 -21.87
C VAL A 284 9.77 1.80 -20.92
N ALA A 285 9.72 2.06 -19.62
CA ALA A 285 9.86 1.04 -18.59
C ALA A 285 8.53 0.83 -17.86
N VAL A 286 8.13 -0.44 -17.73
CA VAL A 286 6.99 -0.89 -16.91
C VAL A 286 7.50 -1.85 -15.84
N LEU A 287 6.70 -2.14 -14.82
CA LEU A 287 7.09 -3.16 -13.87
C LEU A 287 6.30 -4.45 -14.13
N PRO A 288 6.98 -5.59 -14.42
CA PRO A 288 6.32 -6.89 -14.61
C PRO A 288 5.53 -7.30 -13.37
N GLY A 289 4.44 -8.05 -13.58
CA GLY A 289 3.57 -8.47 -12.48
C GLY A 289 4.14 -9.58 -11.61
N VAL A 290 4.97 -10.46 -12.16
CA VAL A 290 5.50 -11.65 -11.49
C VAL A 290 5.95 -11.42 -10.03
N PRO A 291 6.71 -10.36 -9.69
CA PRO A 291 7.17 -10.14 -8.32
C PRO A 291 6.05 -9.85 -7.29
N PHE A 292 4.84 -9.56 -7.74
CA PHE A 292 3.69 -9.28 -6.86
C PHE A 292 2.85 -10.52 -6.54
N TYR A 293 3.21 -11.70 -7.08
CA TYR A 293 2.45 -12.92 -6.91
C TYR A 293 3.24 -13.97 -6.12
N VAL A 294 2.88 -14.12 -4.85
CA VAL A 294 3.44 -15.20 -4.04
C VAL A 294 2.94 -16.55 -4.58
N GLY A 295 3.85 -17.52 -4.74
CA GLY A 295 3.51 -18.83 -5.28
C GLY A 295 3.36 -18.88 -6.80
N GLY A 296 3.77 -17.83 -7.54
CA GLY A 296 3.74 -17.77 -9.01
C GLY A 296 2.48 -17.10 -9.56
N GLY A 297 2.52 -16.67 -10.83
CA GLY A 297 1.48 -15.91 -11.52
C GLY A 297 1.95 -14.51 -11.93
N GLY A 298 1.09 -13.75 -12.60
CA GLY A 298 1.37 -12.37 -13.01
C GLY A 298 2.25 -12.27 -14.25
N GLU A 299 2.46 -13.37 -14.96
CA GLU A 299 3.25 -13.40 -16.21
C GLU A 299 2.61 -12.54 -17.31
N ASP A 300 1.31 -12.34 -17.23
CA ASP A 300 0.48 -11.57 -18.17
C ASP A 300 0.12 -10.17 -17.64
N THR A 301 0.70 -9.72 -16.53
CA THR A 301 0.36 -8.43 -15.94
C THR A 301 1.54 -7.48 -15.84
N ILE A 302 1.28 -6.18 -15.96
CA ILE A 302 2.25 -5.12 -15.73
C ILE A 302 1.66 -4.04 -14.82
N ARG A 303 2.50 -3.43 -13.98
CA ARG A 303 2.13 -2.26 -13.19
C ARG A 303 2.60 -0.98 -13.88
N LEU A 304 1.69 -0.01 -14.02
CA LEU A 304 1.98 1.35 -14.46
C LEU A 304 1.95 2.32 -13.26
N ASN A 305 2.72 3.41 -13.39
CA ASN A 305 2.76 4.51 -12.43
C ASN A 305 2.36 5.81 -13.14
N PHE A 306 1.42 6.55 -12.55
CA PHE A 306 0.93 7.82 -13.10
C PHE A 306 1.37 9.06 -12.31
N SER A 307 2.32 8.91 -11.37
CA SER A 307 2.71 10.01 -10.49
C SER A 307 3.98 10.76 -10.90
N ALA A 308 4.83 10.17 -11.75
CA ALA A 308 6.19 10.67 -11.97
C ALA A 308 6.38 11.45 -13.28
N ALA A 309 5.64 11.11 -14.34
CA ALA A 309 5.78 11.70 -15.67
C ALA A 309 4.76 12.81 -15.93
N GLY A 310 5.09 13.79 -16.76
CA GLY A 310 4.15 14.78 -17.27
C GLY A 310 3.21 14.21 -18.35
N GLU A 311 2.12 14.90 -18.67
CA GLU A 311 1.10 14.43 -19.62
C GLU A 311 1.68 14.14 -21.02
N GLU A 312 2.65 14.93 -21.50
CA GLU A 312 3.32 14.72 -22.80
C GLU A 312 4.14 13.42 -22.79
N ASP A 313 4.94 13.20 -21.72
CA ASP A 313 5.75 11.99 -21.56
C ASP A 313 4.88 10.74 -21.37
N ILE A 314 3.77 10.87 -20.66
CA ILE A 314 2.74 9.81 -20.54
C ILE A 314 2.23 9.44 -21.93
N GLY A 315 1.81 10.41 -22.74
CA GLY A 315 1.31 10.18 -24.08
C GLY A 315 2.30 9.47 -24.98
N GLU A 316 3.56 9.88 -24.96
CA GLU A 316 4.62 9.23 -25.76
C GLU A 316 4.96 7.83 -25.20
N GLY A 317 5.09 7.70 -23.89
CA GLY A 317 5.35 6.41 -23.24
C GLY A 317 4.27 5.36 -23.57
N MET A 318 2.99 5.76 -23.52
CA MET A 318 1.88 4.86 -23.85
C MET A 318 1.86 4.46 -25.33
N ARG A 319 2.21 5.38 -26.27
CA ARG A 319 2.36 5.01 -27.68
C ARG A 319 3.49 4.01 -27.90
N ARG A 320 4.61 4.16 -27.21
CA ARG A 320 5.73 3.19 -27.26
C ARG A 320 5.33 1.85 -26.71
N LEU A 321 4.71 1.83 -25.53
CA LEU A 321 4.24 0.60 -24.89
C LEU A 321 3.25 -0.15 -25.80
N ALA A 322 2.29 0.56 -26.41
CA ALA A 322 1.32 -0.04 -27.32
C ALA A 322 1.98 -0.68 -28.56
N ARG A 323 3.03 -0.04 -29.14
CA ARG A 323 3.79 -0.66 -30.22
C ARG A 323 4.48 -1.96 -29.80
N VAL A 324 5.06 -1.98 -28.61
CA VAL A 324 5.70 -3.18 -28.07
C VAL A 324 4.67 -4.30 -27.86
N VAL A 325 3.57 -4.01 -27.17
CA VAL A 325 2.53 -5.03 -26.88
C VAL A 325 1.91 -5.58 -28.18
N ARG A 326 1.58 -4.70 -29.15
CA ARG A 326 1.06 -5.13 -30.45
C ARG A 326 2.03 -6.05 -31.21
N ARG A 327 3.34 -5.77 -31.15
CA ARG A 327 4.37 -6.59 -31.82
C ARG A 327 4.48 -7.98 -31.17
N LEU A 328 4.32 -8.06 -29.85
CA LEU A 328 4.40 -9.31 -29.09
C LEU A 328 3.10 -10.13 -29.17
N ALA A 329 1.96 -9.49 -29.45
CA ALA A 329 0.66 -10.13 -29.60
C ALA A 329 0.37 -10.63 -31.03
N ALA A 330 1.22 -10.29 -32.02
CA ALA A 330 1.08 -10.66 -33.43
C ALA A 330 1.70 -12.03 -33.70
#